data_d6d9db2944a471ca5bbccba01b9e4a09
#
_entry.id   d6d9db2944a471ca5bbccba01b9e4a09
#
_cell.length_a   1.000
_cell.length_b   1.000
_cell.length_c   1.000
_cell.angle_alpha   90.00
_cell.angle_beta   90.00
_cell.angle_gamma   90.00
#
_symmetry.space_group_name_H-M   'P 1'
#
loop_
_entity.id
_entity.type
_entity.pdbx_description
1 polymer ?
#
loop_
_entity_poly.entity_id
_entity_poly.type
_entity_poly.pdbx_seq_one_letter_code
_entity_poly.pdbx_strand_id
1 'polypeptide(L)'
;MTSGGTSNYRPAPTSQVNRGDSKNYTRSGRITTGFSIAIGFLVVEWAVHIINAFLFGGQLSNYGIRPLDFNGIWGIVTAPLLHANFEHLMSNSVPGAIFCFLIGLSGRKAWWEVTLITTLVAGLGTW
;
A
#
# COMPACT_ATOMS: atom_id res chain seq x y z
N MET A 1 43.20 -60.37 24.28
CA MET A 1 42.99 -59.87 22.90
C MET A 1 41.68 -59.11 22.87
N THR A 2 41.73 -57.79 22.96
CA THR A 2 40.56 -56.93 22.94
C THR A 2 40.56 -56.18 21.61
N SER A 3 39.60 -56.54 20.77
CA SER A 3 39.37 -55.90 19.48
C SER A 3 38.61 -54.59 19.70
N GLY A 4 39.29 -53.46 19.52
CA GLY A 4 38.70 -52.12 19.53
C GLY A 4 38.01 -51.86 18.19
N GLY A 5 36.66 -51.87 18.16
CA GLY A 5 35.86 -51.42 17.03
C GLY A 5 35.85 -49.91 16.97
N THR A 6 36.50 -49.32 15.96
CA THR A 6 36.38 -47.88 15.65
C THR A 6 35.05 -47.63 14.98
N SER A 7 34.16 -46.96 15.72
CA SER A 7 32.87 -46.46 15.18
C SER A 7 33.12 -45.36 14.15
N ASN A 8 32.92 -45.63 12.88
CA ASN A 8 32.92 -44.62 11.81
C ASN A 8 31.63 -43.75 11.89
N TYR A 9 31.60 -42.82 12.83
CA TYR A 9 30.55 -41.80 12.83
C TYR A 9 30.75 -40.84 11.65
N ARG A 10 29.91 -40.98 10.65
CA ARG A 10 29.81 -40.02 9.53
C ARG A 10 28.73 -38.98 9.92
N PRO A 11 29.07 -37.72 10.25
CA PRO A 11 28.07 -36.71 10.53
C PRO A 11 27.19 -36.52 9.29
N ALA A 12 25.86 -36.42 9.48
CA ALA A 12 24.92 -36.14 8.42
C ALA A 12 25.28 -34.82 7.72
N PRO A 13 25.11 -34.71 6.40
CA PRO A 13 25.36 -33.46 5.70
C PRO A 13 24.45 -32.38 6.30
N THR A 14 25.05 -31.38 6.92
CA THR A 14 24.34 -30.17 7.33
C THR A 14 23.73 -29.56 6.07
N SER A 15 22.40 -29.58 5.98
CA SER A 15 21.67 -28.92 4.91
C SER A 15 22.03 -27.45 4.94
N GLN A 16 22.92 -27.03 4.05
CA GLN A 16 23.21 -25.62 3.79
C GLN A 16 21.92 -25.01 3.24
N VAL A 17 21.08 -24.48 4.15
CA VAL A 17 19.95 -23.66 3.74
C VAL A 17 20.53 -22.50 2.97
N ASN A 18 20.26 -22.48 1.65
CA ASN A 18 20.78 -21.48 0.75
C ASN A 18 20.19 -20.10 1.13
N ARG A 19 20.95 -19.32 1.92
CA ARG A 19 20.55 -17.97 2.37
C ARG A 19 20.26 -17.02 1.21
N GLY A 20 20.71 -17.33 0.02
CA GLY A 20 20.41 -16.59 -1.21
C GLY A 20 18.94 -16.69 -1.62
N ASP A 21 18.35 -17.89 -1.56
CA ASP A 21 16.98 -18.14 -1.97
C ASP A 21 15.97 -17.45 -1.05
N SER A 22 16.22 -17.47 0.26
CA SER A 22 15.33 -16.81 1.22
C SER A 22 15.28 -15.28 1.03
N LYS A 23 16.40 -14.64 0.70
CA LYS A 23 16.46 -13.20 0.41
C LYS A 23 15.74 -12.84 -0.89
N ASN A 24 15.86 -13.66 -1.90
CA ASN A 24 15.18 -13.45 -3.20
C ASN A 24 13.67 -13.62 -3.05
N TYR A 25 13.23 -14.61 -2.31
CA TYR A 25 11.80 -14.85 -2.05
C TYR A 25 11.15 -13.68 -1.30
N THR A 26 11.81 -13.16 -0.26
CA THR A 26 11.31 -12.00 0.51
C THR A 26 11.30 -10.72 -0.31
N ARG A 27 12.30 -10.49 -1.16
CA ARG A 27 12.38 -9.33 -2.06
C ARG A 27 11.26 -9.36 -3.11
N SER A 28 11.04 -10.51 -3.74
CA SER A 28 9.96 -10.69 -4.72
C SER A 28 8.59 -10.45 -4.08
N GLY A 29 8.34 -10.96 -2.88
CA GLY A 29 7.10 -10.74 -2.16
C GLY A 29 6.82 -9.26 -1.84
N ARG A 30 7.84 -8.48 -1.50
CA ARG A 30 7.70 -7.04 -1.25
C ARG A 30 7.35 -6.26 -2.52
N ILE A 31 8.00 -6.58 -3.62
CA ILE A 31 7.73 -5.97 -4.92
C ILE A 31 6.28 -6.25 -5.35
N THR A 32 5.83 -7.50 -5.24
CA THR A 32 4.45 -7.89 -5.54
C THR A 32 3.46 -7.14 -4.66
N THR A 33 3.75 -7.00 -3.36
CA THR A 33 2.91 -6.23 -2.43
C THR A 33 2.84 -4.76 -2.84
N GLY A 34 3.96 -4.13 -3.18
CA GLY A 34 4.00 -2.75 -3.67
C GLY A 34 3.15 -2.55 -4.92
N PHE A 35 3.30 -3.40 -5.91
CA PHE A 35 2.46 -3.35 -7.13
C PHE A 35 0.99 -3.58 -6.85
N SER A 36 0.64 -4.56 -6.02
CA SER A 36 -0.76 -4.85 -5.68
C SER A 36 -1.43 -3.66 -5.00
N ILE A 37 -0.71 -2.97 -4.10
CA ILE A 37 -1.21 -1.78 -3.42
C ILE A 37 -1.36 -0.63 -4.40
N ALA A 38 -0.37 -0.36 -5.25
CA ALA A 38 -0.44 0.72 -6.23
C ALA A 38 -1.59 0.54 -7.23
N ILE A 39 -1.74 -0.67 -7.77
CA ILE A 39 -2.85 -0.99 -8.67
C ILE A 39 -4.19 -0.89 -7.95
N GLY A 40 -4.30 -1.45 -6.74
CA GLY A 40 -5.52 -1.37 -5.94
C GLY A 40 -5.94 0.07 -5.64
N PHE A 41 -4.99 0.92 -5.30
CA PHE A 41 -5.20 2.35 -5.09
C PHE A 41 -5.75 3.03 -6.35
N LEU A 42 -5.10 2.85 -7.50
CA LEU A 42 -5.57 3.41 -8.77
C LEU A 42 -6.98 2.93 -9.14
N VAL A 43 -7.24 1.63 -8.99
CA VAL A 43 -8.57 1.07 -9.30
C VAL A 43 -9.64 1.73 -8.44
N VAL A 44 -9.39 1.93 -7.15
CA VAL A 44 -10.36 2.58 -6.24
C VAL A 44 -10.57 4.04 -6.62
N GLU A 45 -9.51 4.82 -6.85
CA GLU A 45 -9.63 6.23 -7.23
C GLU A 45 -10.41 6.42 -8.54
N TRP A 46 -10.04 5.65 -9.57
CA TRP A 46 -10.73 5.72 -10.86
C TRP A 46 -12.17 5.24 -10.76
N ALA A 47 -12.46 4.17 -10.03
CA ALA A 47 -13.83 3.69 -9.83
C ALA A 47 -14.69 4.73 -9.12
N VAL A 48 -14.20 5.33 -8.03
CA VAL A 48 -14.94 6.39 -7.32
C VAL A 48 -15.19 7.59 -8.23
N HIS A 49 -14.20 8.02 -9.01
CA HIS A 49 -14.37 9.16 -9.90
C HIS A 49 -15.35 8.89 -11.05
N ILE A 50 -15.26 7.72 -11.67
CA ILE A 50 -16.19 7.30 -12.73
C ILE A 50 -17.62 7.23 -12.18
N ILE A 51 -17.82 6.60 -11.02
CA ILE A 51 -19.11 6.53 -10.34
C ILE A 51 -19.63 7.94 -10.06
N ASN A 52 -18.78 8.82 -9.52
CA ASN A 52 -19.16 10.21 -9.26
C ASN A 52 -19.59 10.94 -10.53
N ALA A 53 -18.80 10.84 -11.60
CA ALA A 53 -19.06 11.55 -12.85
C ALA A 53 -20.36 11.08 -13.53
N PHE A 54 -20.58 9.77 -13.62
CA PHE A 54 -21.68 9.21 -14.43
C PHE A 54 -22.96 8.94 -13.64
N LEU A 55 -22.87 8.59 -12.35
CA LEU A 55 -24.06 8.27 -11.54
C LEU A 55 -24.49 9.42 -10.64
N PHE A 56 -23.58 10.25 -10.19
CA PHE A 56 -23.85 11.35 -9.26
C PHE A 56 -23.64 12.74 -9.88
N GLY A 57 -23.37 12.84 -11.19
CA GLY A 57 -23.19 14.11 -11.86
C GLY A 57 -22.11 15.01 -11.24
N GLY A 58 -21.08 14.42 -10.64
CA GLY A 58 -19.98 15.13 -9.96
C GLY A 58 -20.28 15.56 -8.53
N GLN A 59 -21.50 15.32 -8.01
CA GLN A 59 -21.94 15.86 -6.72
C GLN A 59 -21.21 15.28 -5.50
N LEU A 60 -20.57 14.11 -5.62
CA LEU A 60 -19.79 13.56 -4.51
C LEU A 60 -18.60 14.47 -4.12
N SER A 61 -18.11 15.29 -5.05
CA SER A 61 -17.05 16.28 -4.76
C SER A 61 -17.48 17.31 -3.70
N ASN A 62 -18.78 17.52 -3.49
CA ASN A 62 -19.31 18.38 -2.43
C ASN A 62 -19.10 17.81 -1.01
N TYR A 63 -18.78 16.51 -0.89
CA TYR A 63 -18.43 15.85 0.37
C TYR A 63 -16.94 15.89 0.68
N GLY A 64 -16.18 16.74 -0.01
CA GLY A 64 -14.80 17.05 0.31
C GLY A 64 -14.68 17.86 1.61
N ILE A 65 -13.44 18.22 1.98
CA ILE A 65 -13.15 19.00 3.18
C ILE A 65 -13.81 20.39 3.06
N ARG A 66 -14.55 20.78 4.09
CA ARG A 66 -15.04 22.15 4.27
C ARG A 66 -14.35 22.74 5.50
N PRO A 67 -13.44 23.69 5.31
CA PRO A 67 -12.71 24.28 6.42
C PRO A 67 -13.65 24.91 7.46
N LEU A 68 -13.41 24.63 8.75
CA LEU A 68 -14.15 25.15 9.89
C LEU A 68 -15.67 24.84 9.91
N ASP A 69 -16.15 23.93 9.08
CA ASP A 69 -17.53 23.45 9.10
C ASP A 69 -17.58 22.00 9.64
N PHE A 70 -18.18 21.83 10.83
CA PHE A 70 -18.32 20.50 11.46
C PHE A 70 -19.10 19.52 10.59
N ASN A 71 -20.01 19.98 9.73
CA ASN A 71 -20.71 19.11 8.79
C ASN A 71 -19.77 18.60 7.66
N GLY A 72 -18.65 19.28 7.45
CA GLY A 72 -17.62 18.94 6.48
C GLY A 72 -16.47 18.09 7.03
N ILE A 73 -16.50 17.72 8.32
CA ILE A 73 -15.40 16.95 8.96
C ILE A 73 -15.21 15.58 8.33
N TRP A 74 -16.27 14.96 7.82
CA TRP A 74 -16.20 13.70 7.07
C TRP A 74 -15.36 13.79 5.80
N GLY A 75 -15.23 15.02 5.26
CA GLY A 75 -14.34 15.30 4.13
C GLY A 75 -12.89 14.93 4.38
N ILE A 76 -12.43 14.89 5.63
CA ILE A 76 -11.08 14.45 5.99
C ILE A 76 -10.81 13.03 5.49
N VAL A 77 -11.82 12.15 5.59
CA VAL A 77 -11.71 10.74 5.17
C VAL A 77 -12.04 10.55 3.69
N THR A 78 -13.00 11.33 3.15
CA THR A 78 -13.48 11.17 1.77
C THR A 78 -12.64 11.93 0.76
N ALA A 79 -12.08 13.09 1.11
CA ALA A 79 -11.32 13.93 0.18
C ALA A 79 -10.17 13.22 -0.57
N PRO A 80 -9.40 12.30 0.05
CA PRO A 80 -8.36 11.58 -0.68
C PRO A 80 -8.86 10.77 -1.88
N LEU A 81 -10.15 10.43 -1.89
CA LEU A 81 -10.77 9.64 -2.96
C LEU A 81 -11.55 10.52 -3.95
N LEU A 82 -11.75 11.81 -3.64
CA LEU A 82 -12.55 12.71 -4.44
C LEU A 82 -11.66 13.61 -5.30
N HIS A 83 -11.90 13.57 -6.61
CA HIS A 83 -11.17 14.37 -7.57
C HIS A 83 -12.14 15.34 -8.26
N ALA A 84 -11.70 16.59 -8.45
CA ALA A 84 -12.53 17.64 -9.04
C ALA A 84 -12.90 17.33 -10.51
N ASN A 85 -11.97 16.75 -11.25
CA ASN A 85 -12.15 16.39 -12.65
C ASN A 85 -11.15 15.31 -13.10
N PHE A 86 -11.30 14.81 -14.32
CA PHE A 86 -10.42 13.78 -14.89
C PHE A 86 -8.97 14.22 -15.04
N GLU A 87 -8.72 15.49 -15.33
CA GLU A 87 -7.36 16.02 -15.47
C GLU A 87 -6.62 15.95 -14.13
N HIS A 88 -7.29 16.35 -13.04
CA HIS A 88 -6.75 16.25 -11.68
C HIS A 88 -6.50 14.79 -11.29
N LEU A 89 -7.43 13.89 -11.57
CA LEU A 89 -7.26 12.45 -11.33
C LEU A 89 -6.05 11.91 -12.08
N MET A 90 -5.91 12.21 -13.38
CA MET A 90 -4.77 11.78 -14.19
C MET A 90 -3.45 12.29 -13.65
N SER A 91 -3.38 13.58 -13.30
CA SER A 91 -2.14 14.18 -12.77
C SER A 91 -1.72 13.59 -11.43
N ASN A 92 -2.68 13.14 -10.60
CA ASN A 92 -2.43 12.50 -9.31
C ASN A 92 -2.17 10.99 -9.42
N SER A 93 -2.63 10.34 -10.47
CA SER A 93 -2.52 8.87 -10.62
C SER A 93 -1.06 8.40 -10.64
N VAL A 94 -0.19 9.09 -11.37
CA VAL A 94 1.22 8.68 -11.49
C VAL A 94 1.98 8.86 -10.17
N PRO A 95 2.01 10.05 -9.54
CA PRO A 95 2.69 10.20 -8.25
C PRO A 95 2.05 9.34 -7.16
N GLY A 96 0.72 9.24 -7.11
CA GLY A 96 0.01 8.39 -6.16
C GLY A 96 0.40 6.93 -6.28
N ALA A 97 0.43 6.37 -7.48
CA ALA A 97 0.89 5.00 -7.73
C ALA A 97 2.34 4.77 -7.29
N ILE A 98 3.23 5.73 -7.58
CA ILE A 98 4.64 5.65 -7.18
C ILE A 98 4.76 5.62 -5.65
N PHE A 99 4.08 6.54 -4.93
CA PHE A 99 4.12 6.57 -3.48
C PHE A 99 3.51 5.31 -2.87
N CYS A 100 2.37 4.85 -3.36
CA CYS A 100 1.73 3.61 -2.91
C CYS A 100 2.65 2.39 -3.12
N PHE A 101 3.34 2.31 -4.25
CA PHE A 101 4.31 1.28 -4.54
C PHE A 101 5.48 1.32 -3.54
N LEU A 102 6.12 2.48 -3.38
CA LEU A 102 7.29 2.64 -2.51
C LEU A 102 6.98 2.32 -1.04
N ILE A 103 5.85 2.82 -0.52
CA ILE A 103 5.43 2.52 0.84
C ILE A 103 5.06 1.03 0.96
N GLY A 104 4.41 0.48 -0.07
CA GLY A 104 4.04 -0.93 -0.16
C GLY A 104 5.22 -1.89 -0.13
N LEU A 105 6.43 -1.47 -0.54
CA LEU A 105 7.67 -2.25 -0.38
C LEU A 105 8.00 -2.53 1.10
N SER A 106 7.54 -1.68 2.01
CA SER A 106 7.67 -1.88 3.46
C SER A 106 6.58 -2.79 4.04
N GLY A 107 5.58 -3.15 3.23
CA GLY A 107 4.49 -4.05 3.58
C GLY A 107 3.15 -3.36 3.82
N ARG A 108 2.09 -4.16 3.84
CA ARG A 108 0.70 -3.67 3.98
C ARG A 108 0.45 -2.90 5.28
N LYS A 109 1.07 -3.32 6.38
CA LYS A 109 0.93 -2.63 7.66
C LYS A 109 1.47 -1.21 7.59
N ALA A 110 2.69 -1.04 7.10
CA ALA A 110 3.32 0.27 6.92
C ALA A 110 2.49 1.16 5.97
N TRP A 111 1.94 0.59 4.90
CA TRP A 111 1.09 1.34 3.99
C TRP A 111 -0.17 1.89 4.68
N TRP A 112 -0.87 1.07 5.47
CA TRP A 112 -2.04 1.51 6.22
C TRP A 112 -1.69 2.59 7.26
N GLU A 113 -0.61 2.41 8.00
CA GLU A 113 -0.15 3.37 9.01
C GLU A 113 0.15 4.73 8.38
N VAL A 114 0.95 4.76 7.30
CA VAL A 114 1.29 6.00 6.58
C VAL A 114 0.03 6.64 5.99
N THR A 115 -0.83 5.87 5.33
CA THR A 115 -2.06 6.38 4.72
C THR A 115 -2.97 7.02 5.77
N LEU A 116 -3.22 6.34 6.90
CA LEU A 116 -4.07 6.87 7.96
C LEU A 116 -3.48 8.15 8.58
N ILE A 117 -2.19 8.14 8.92
CA ILE A 117 -1.52 9.30 9.51
C ILE A 117 -1.56 10.49 8.53
N THR A 118 -1.21 10.24 7.26
CA THR A 118 -1.20 11.31 6.25
C THR A 118 -2.60 11.87 6.02
N THR A 119 -3.62 11.02 5.91
CA THR A 119 -5.02 11.44 5.75
C THR A 119 -5.48 12.30 6.92
N LEU A 120 -5.20 11.89 8.15
CA LEU A 120 -5.59 12.64 9.33
C LEU A 120 -4.82 13.96 9.46
N VAL A 121 -3.50 13.93 9.30
CA VAL A 121 -2.67 15.15 9.44
C VAL A 121 -2.98 16.16 8.34
N ALA A 122 -3.02 15.72 7.08
CA ALA A 122 -3.35 16.60 5.95
C ALA A 122 -4.81 17.07 6.03
N GLY A 123 -5.74 16.17 6.36
CA GLY A 123 -7.15 16.51 6.48
C GLY A 123 -7.44 17.50 7.58
N LEU A 124 -6.88 17.31 8.78
CA LEU A 124 -7.02 18.27 9.90
C LEU A 124 -6.29 19.60 9.61
N GLY A 125 -5.13 19.53 8.95
CA GLY A 125 -4.41 20.75 8.58
C GLY A 125 -5.09 21.58 7.50
N THR A 126 -5.97 20.96 6.70
CA THR A 126 -6.78 21.65 5.69
C THR A 126 -8.13 22.11 6.25
N TRP A 127 -8.67 21.36 7.22
CA TRP A 127 -9.94 21.68 7.88
C TRP A 127 -9.78 22.76 8.95
#